data_6c8bb993d66d79f2d6f28822839215f9
#
_entry.id   6c8bb993d66d79f2d6f28822839215f9
#
_cell.length_a   1.000
_cell.length_b   1.000
_cell.length_c   1.000
_cell.angle_alpha   90.00
_cell.angle_beta   90.00
_cell.angle_gamma   90.00
#
_symmetry.space_group_name_H-M   'P 1'
#
loop_
_entity.id
_entity.type
_entity.pdbx_description
1 polymer ?
#
loop_
_entity_poly.entity_id
_entity_poly.type
_entity_poly.pdbx_seq_one_letter_code
_entity_poly.pdbx_strand_id
1 'polypeptide(L)'
;MTGWQLRLWRKSLLWSREQAARELGVSLRTYKDYENAKTVKRAIAMASVTLTLINVMPALRSDQLSKDLLLQMLQKMTDGATT
;
A
#
# COMPACT_ATOMS: atom_id res chain seq x y z
N MET A 1 0.16 -9.68 4.73
CA MET A 1 1.08 -8.95 3.81
C MET A 1 2.52 -9.23 4.20
N THR A 2 3.37 -9.52 3.23
CA THR A 2 4.81 -9.67 3.44
C THR A 2 5.52 -8.32 3.28
N GLY A 3 6.75 -8.22 3.80
CA GLY A 3 7.58 -7.02 3.57
C GLY A 3 7.84 -6.77 2.09
N TRP A 4 8.00 -7.84 1.30
CA TRP A 4 8.16 -7.72 -0.14
C TRP A 4 6.93 -7.12 -0.81
N GLN A 5 5.73 -7.54 -0.41
CA GLN A 5 4.48 -6.97 -0.93
C GLN A 5 4.34 -5.49 -0.56
N LEU A 6 4.76 -5.12 0.65
CA LEU A 6 4.78 -3.72 1.08
C LEU A 6 5.70 -2.88 0.20
N ARG A 7 6.87 -3.42 -0.13
CA ARG A 7 7.83 -2.77 -1.03
C ARG A 7 7.25 -2.55 -2.42
N LEU A 8 6.58 -3.57 -2.98
CA LEU A 8 5.94 -3.46 -4.29
C LEU A 8 4.80 -2.43 -4.25
N TRP A 9 4.03 -2.39 -3.17
CA TRP A 9 2.99 -1.40 -2.96
C TRP A 9 3.57 0.02 -3.00
N ARG A 10 4.63 0.27 -2.24
CA ARG A 10 5.28 1.59 -2.22
C ARG A 10 5.76 2.00 -3.61
N LYS A 11 6.41 1.08 -4.31
CA LYS A 11 6.93 1.35 -5.66
C LYS A 11 5.81 1.64 -6.66
N SER A 12 4.66 1.00 -6.52
CA SER A 12 3.51 1.25 -7.39
C SER A 12 2.97 2.68 -7.26
N LEU A 13 3.17 3.30 -6.10
CA LEU A 13 2.80 4.69 -5.85
C LEU A 13 3.90 5.68 -6.21
N LEU A 14 5.06 5.20 -6.67
CA LEU A 14 6.25 6.00 -6.98
C LEU A 14 6.78 6.75 -5.76
N TRP A 15 6.63 6.17 -4.58
CA TRP A 15 7.07 6.76 -3.32
C TRP A 15 8.47 6.29 -2.94
N SER A 16 9.23 7.21 -2.31
CA SER A 16 10.44 6.84 -1.59
C SER A 16 10.06 6.15 -0.26
N ARG A 17 11.03 5.49 0.38
CA ARG A 17 10.81 4.92 1.71
C ARG A 17 10.48 6.01 2.73
N GLU A 18 11.13 7.18 2.61
CA GLU A 18 10.87 8.34 3.47
C GLU A 18 9.41 8.79 3.36
N GLN A 19 8.90 8.87 2.14
CA GLN A 19 7.51 9.28 1.93
C GLN A 19 6.55 8.23 2.49
N ALA A 20 6.79 6.95 2.22
CA ALA A 20 5.95 5.88 2.75
C ALA A 20 5.92 5.88 4.27
N ALA A 21 7.08 6.10 4.91
CA ALA A 21 7.16 6.19 6.37
C ALA A 21 6.31 7.35 6.90
N ARG A 22 6.39 8.52 6.27
CA ARG A 22 5.57 9.67 6.66
C ARG A 22 4.08 9.37 6.52
N GLU A 23 3.68 8.79 5.41
CA GLU A 23 2.27 8.47 5.15
C GLU A 23 1.71 7.44 6.14
N LEU A 24 2.54 6.50 6.57
CA LEU A 24 2.17 5.50 7.57
C LEU A 24 2.33 5.99 9.02
N GLY A 25 2.94 7.17 9.22
CA GLY A 25 3.14 7.72 10.56
C GLY A 25 4.21 7.01 11.37
N VAL A 26 5.23 6.46 10.72
CA VAL A 26 6.34 5.75 11.38
C VAL A 26 7.68 6.35 11.00
N SER A 27 8.73 6.03 11.75
CA SER A 27 10.09 6.45 11.40
C SER A 27 10.59 5.70 10.16
N LEU A 28 11.56 6.28 9.46
CA LEU A 28 12.19 5.64 8.32
C LEU A 28 12.78 4.28 8.69
N ARG A 29 13.43 4.19 9.85
CA ARG A 29 14.02 2.94 10.33
C ARG A 29 12.96 1.87 10.53
N THR A 30 11.86 2.21 11.18
CA THR A 30 10.74 1.30 11.38
C THR A 30 10.15 0.85 10.05
N TYR A 31 10.00 1.76 9.10
CA TYR A 31 9.49 1.42 7.78
C TYR A 31 10.43 0.45 7.04
N LYS A 32 11.74 0.69 7.09
CA LYS A 32 12.72 -0.23 6.49
C LYS A 32 12.63 -1.63 7.10
N ASP A 33 12.41 -1.71 8.41
CA ASP A 33 12.22 -2.99 9.10
C ASP A 33 10.98 -3.71 8.58
N TYR A 34 9.89 -2.98 8.30
CA TYR A 34 8.69 -3.56 7.72
C TYR A 34 8.95 -4.20 6.35
N GLU A 35 9.70 -3.51 5.48
CA GLU A 35 10.02 -4.05 4.15
C GLU A 35 10.92 -5.29 4.21
N ASN A 36 11.69 -5.43 5.27
CA ASN A 36 12.58 -6.58 5.48
C ASN A 36 11.93 -7.71 6.28
N ALA A 37 10.73 -7.53 6.78
CA ALA A 37 10.03 -8.52 7.58
C ALA A 37 9.38 -9.60 6.71
N LYS A 38 9.28 -10.82 7.24
CA LYS A 38 8.50 -11.87 6.57
C LYS A 38 7.01 -11.53 6.52
N THR A 39 6.50 -10.96 7.61
CA THR A 39 5.11 -10.60 7.75
C THR A 39 5.02 -9.19 8.34
N VAL A 40 4.16 -8.37 7.75
CA VAL A 40 3.92 -7.00 8.20
C VAL A 40 2.69 -7.00 9.11
N LYS A 41 2.71 -6.19 10.16
CA LYS A 41 1.57 -6.06 11.08
C LYS A 41 0.29 -5.76 10.32
N ARG A 42 -0.81 -6.37 10.76
CA ARG A 42 -2.11 -6.19 10.11
C ARG A 42 -2.53 -4.73 10.01
N ALA A 43 -2.27 -3.93 11.06
CA ALA A 43 -2.61 -2.51 11.05
C ALA A 43 -1.91 -1.76 9.91
N ILE A 44 -0.64 -2.09 9.64
CA ILE A 44 0.13 -1.48 8.54
C ILE A 44 -0.40 -1.96 7.19
N ALA A 45 -0.72 -3.23 7.05
CA ALA A 45 -1.31 -3.78 5.84
C ALA A 45 -2.66 -3.09 5.53
N MET A 46 -3.50 -2.91 6.53
CA MET A 46 -4.79 -2.22 6.37
C MET A 46 -4.59 -0.73 6.02
N ALA A 47 -3.60 -0.08 6.64
CA ALA A 47 -3.27 1.31 6.31
C ALA A 47 -2.83 1.46 4.85
N SER A 48 -2.09 0.48 4.30
CA SER A 48 -1.68 0.52 2.90
C SER A 48 -2.88 0.46 1.95
N VAL A 49 -3.90 -0.31 2.29
CA VAL A 49 -5.16 -0.36 1.52
C VAL A 49 -5.83 1.02 1.52
N THR A 50 -5.96 1.63 2.70
CA THR A 50 -6.57 2.96 2.85
C THR A 50 -5.82 4.02 2.04
N LEU A 51 -4.49 4.04 2.13
CA LEU A 51 -3.66 4.98 1.38
C LEU A 51 -3.80 4.79 -0.13
N THR A 52 -3.91 3.54 -0.58
CA THR A 52 -4.16 3.25 -2.00
C THR A 52 -5.48 3.85 -2.46
N LEU A 53 -6.54 3.66 -1.69
CA LEU A 53 -7.85 4.23 -2.02
C LEU A 53 -7.78 5.75 -2.16
N ILE A 54 -7.14 6.42 -1.21
CA ILE A 54 -6.97 7.87 -1.24
C ILE A 54 -6.23 8.31 -2.51
N ASN A 55 -5.19 7.57 -2.90
CA ASN A 55 -4.35 7.94 -4.03
C ASN A 55 -4.96 7.59 -5.39
N VAL A 56 -5.89 6.64 -5.48
CA VAL A 56 -6.57 6.30 -6.75
C VAL A 56 -7.86 7.07 -6.97
N MET A 57 -8.42 7.71 -5.94
CA MET A 57 -9.67 8.48 -6.08
C MET A 57 -9.63 9.56 -7.17
N PRO A 58 -8.56 10.36 -7.29
CA PRO A 58 -8.49 11.34 -8.38
C PRO A 58 -8.55 10.70 -9.77
N ALA A 59 -7.90 9.55 -9.96
CA ALA A 59 -7.94 8.83 -11.23
C ALA A 59 -9.34 8.28 -11.53
N LEU A 60 -10.05 7.82 -10.52
CA LEU A 60 -11.46 7.40 -10.68
C LEU A 60 -12.36 8.55 -11.09
N ARG A 61 -12.18 9.72 -10.46
CA ARG A 61 -12.98 10.90 -10.77
C ARG A 61 -12.77 11.38 -12.20
N SER A 62 -11.59 11.16 -12.76
CA SER A 62 -11.26 11.56 -14.13
C SER A 62 -11.46 10.43 -15.14
N ASP A 63 -12.05 9.31 -14.73
CA ASP A 63 -12.27 8.10 -15.55
C ASP A 63 -10.97 7.53 -16.16
N GLN A 64 -9.83 7.79 -15.52
CA GLN A 64 -8.53 7.25 -15.95
C GLN A 64 -8.30 5.82 -15.51
N LEU A 65 -9.11 5.32 -14.57
CA LEU A 65 -9.01 3.98 -14.02
C LEU A 65 -10.33 3.25 -14.22
N SER A 66 -10.31 2.07 -14.84
CA SER A 66 -11.51 1.28 -15.02
C SER A 66 -11.95 0.68 -13.69
N LYS A 67 -13.27 0.49 -13.55
CA LYS A 67 -13.86 -0.14 -12.37
C LYS A 67 -13.31 -1.55 -12.16
N ASP A 68 -13.18 -2.33 -13.24
CA ASP A 68 -12.70 -3.71 -13.16
C ASP A 68 -11.25 -3.77 -12.70
N LEU A 69 -10.40 -2.89 -13.22
CA LEU A 69 -9.00 -2.81 -12.81
C LEU A 69 -8.89 -2.43 -11.33
N LEU A 70 -9.69 -1.46 -10.89
CA LEU A 70 -9.72 -1.06 -9.48
C LEU A 70 -10.13 -2.23 -8.58
N LEU A 71 -11.17 -2.97 -8.97
CA LEU A 71 -11.62 -4.13 -8.18
C LEU A 71 -10.54 -5.19 -8.08
N GLN A 72 -9.81 -5.46 -9.17
CA GLN A 72 -8.70 -6.41 -9.14
C GLN A 72 -7.59 -5.97 -8.20
N MET A 73 -7.21 -4.69 -8.25
CA MET A 73 -6.18 -4.13 -7.37
C MET A 73 -6.59 -4.23 -5.91
N LEU A 74 -7.81 -3.80 -5.58
CA LEU A 74 -8.31 -3.80 -4.22
C LEU A 74 -8.45 -5.21 -3.66
N GLN A 75 -8.95 -6.16 -4.47
CA GLN A 75 -9.09 -7.54 -4.06
C GLN A 75 -7.73 -8.16 -3.72
N LYS A 76 -6.74 -7.94 -4.57
CA LYS A 76 -5.39 -8.45 -4.37
C LYS A 76 -4.77 -7.88 -3.09
N MET A 77 -4.94 -6.59 -2.84
CA MET A 77 -4.43 -5.94 -1.64
C MET A 77 -5.17 -6.41 -0.39
N THR A 78 -6.50 -6.54 -0.47
CA THR A 78 -7.33 -6.99 0.64
C THR A 78 -6.98 -8.42 1.03
N ASP A 79 -6.80 -9.30 0.06
CA ASP A 79 -6.37 -10.69 0.30
C ASP A 79 -5.01 -10.71 1.01
N GLY A 80 -4.07 -9.89 0.56
CA GLY A 80 -2.76 -9.77 1.19
C GLY A 80 -2.83 -9.20 2.61
N ALA A 81 -3.77 -8.28 2.89
CA ALA A 81 -3.90 -7.64 4.19
C ALA A 81 -4.62 -8.52 5.22
N THR A 82 -5.49 -9.43 4.78
CA THR A 82 -6.30 -10.29 5.66
C THR A 82 -5.68 -11.67 5.92
N THR A 83 -4.67 -12.02 5.16
CA THR A 83 -3.90 -13.25 5.39
C THR A 83 -2.67 -12.95 6.22
#